data_a83466f05a156ba49ecf61e221122ebd
#
_entry.id   a83466f05a156ba49ecf61e221122ebd
#
_cell.length_a   1.000
_cell.length_b   1.000
_cell.length_c   1.000
_cell.angle_alpha   90.00
_cell.angle_beta   90.00
_cell.angle_gamma   90.00
#
_symmetry.space_group_name_H-M   'P 1'
#
loop_
_entity.id
_entity.type
_entity.pdbx_description
1 polymer ?
#
loop_
_entity_poly.entity_id
_entity_poly.type
_entity_poly.pdbx_seq_one_letter_code
_entity_poly.pdbx_strand_id
1 'polypeptide(L)'
;QGLYGKNEYRTRLIASRGTYHQTYYLFNRTRDYAVAQGLVGPMKDINQSELDLLQAEAALRSGDAAGAATLINNTRVGNGALTAAAAGDGIGSVSDAANALDGGSLWAKYKYEKIIEGCLQHPYTGYTDRRGWGDLVRGTPTMLAIPGKELEILLMENYTFGGVDNIGTPG
;
A
#
# COMPACT_ATOMS: atom_id res chain seq x y z
N GLN A 1 -11.32 5.44 -16.41
CA GLN A 1 -12.21 4.46 -15.74
C GLN A 1 -11.74 4.32 -14.31
N GLY A 2 -12.60 4.70 -13.33
CA GLY A 2 -12.24 4.67 -11.92
C GLY A 2 -11.87 3.26 -11.45
N LEU A 3 -11.01 3.19 -10.44
CA LEU A 3 -10.60 1.93 -9.80
C LEU A 3 -11.77 1.16 -9.19
N TYR A 4 -12.91 1.82 -8.97
CA TYR A 4 -14.04 1.30 -8.24
C TYR A 4 -15.35 1.45 -9.03
N GLY A 5 -16.16 0.42 -9.04
CA GLY A 5 -17.43 0.37 -9.76
C GLY A 5 -18.61 0.87 -8.98
N LYS A 6 -19.45 0.31 -8.28
CA LYS A 6 -20.64 0.78 -7.60
C LYS A 6 -20.44 1.07 -6.12
N ASN A 7 -21.18 2.05 -5.61
CA ASN A 7 -21.17 2.43 -4.22
C ASN A 7 -22.45 1.95 -3.51
N GLU A 8 -22.48 0.72 -3.07
CA GLU A 8 -23.55 0.20 -2.21
C GLU A 8 -22.93 -0.51 -1.01
N TYR A 9 -23.46 -0.25 0.18
CA TYR A 9 -23.06 -0.93 1.40
C TYR A 9 -24.00 -2.10 1.67
N ARG A 10 -23.43 -3.25 1.96
CA ARG A 10 -24.16 -4.39 2.54
C ARG A 10 -23.54 -4.81 3.86
N THR A 11 -24.43 -5.19 4.77
CA THR A 11 -24.04 -5.95 5.96
C THR A 11 -24.35 -7.42 5.69
N ARG A 12 -23.35 -8.27 5.82
CA ARG A 12 -23.52 -9.72 5.68
C ARG A 12 -23.14 -10.42 6.99
N LEU A 13 -24.06 -11.19 7.50
CA LEU A 13 -23.80 -12.10 8.60
C LEU A 13 -23.24 -13.41 8.05
N ILE A 14 -22.05 -13.77 8.51
CA ILE A 14 -21.48 -15.10 8.30
C ILE A 14 -21.40 -15.76 9.66
N ALA A 15 -22.21 -16.81 9.90
CA ALA A 15 -22.41 -17.41 11.21
C ALA A 15 -21.10 -17.78 11.94
N SER A 16 -20.06 -18.20 11.21
CA SER A 16 -18.76 -18.57 11.77
C SER A 16 -17.78 -17.38 11.94
N ARG A 17 -18.07 -16.20 11.39
CA ARG A 17 -17.14 -15.08 11.33
C ARG A 17 -17.72 -13.74 11.76
N GLY A 18 -18.99 -13.69 12.15
CA GLY A 18 -19.67 -12.47 12.58
C GLY A 18 -20.22 -11.62 11.43
N THR A 19 -20.48 -10.37 11.72
CA THR A 19 -21.07 -9.42 10.79
C THR A 19 -19.98 -8.67 10.04
N TYR A 20 -20.10 -8.62 8.72
CA TYR A 20 -19.20 -7.88 7.85
C TYR A 20 -19.91 -6.72 7.19
N HIS A 21 -19.24 -5.59 7.15
CA HIS A 21 -19.58 -4.51 6.25
C HIS A 21 -18.99 -4.79 4.88
N GLN A 22 -19.84 -4.86 3.86
CA GLN A 22 -19.42 -5.06 2.48
C GLN A 22 -19.79 -3.82 1.67
N THR A 23 -18.92 -3.48 0.73
CA THR A 23 -19.17 -2.44 -0.26
C THR A 23 -19.21 -3.06 -1.65
N TYR A 24 -19.98 -2.47 -2.57
CA TYR A 24 -19.96 -2.82 -3.98
C TYR A 24 -18.84 -2.12 -4.76
N TYR A 25 -17.92 -1.46 -4.08
CA TYR A 25 -16.71 -1.03 -4.73
C TYR A 25 -15.94 -2.26 -5.21
N LEU A 26 -15.72 -2.30 -6.51
CA LEU A 26 -15.01 -3.38 -7.16
C LEU A 26 -13.60 -2.89 -7.52
N PHE A 27 -12.58 -3.68 -7.22
CA PHE A 27 -11.24 -3.41 -7.68
C PHE A 27 -11.15 -3.72 -9.18
N ASN A 28 -11.30 -2.68 -9.99
CA ASN A 28 -11.57 -2.83 -11.42
C ASN A 28 -10.37 -3.35 -12.24
N ARG A 29 -9.15 -3.22 -11.73
CA ARG A 29 -7.93 -3.70 -12.41
C ARG A 29 -7.92 -5.20 -12.65
N THR A 30 -8.48 -5.97 -11.72
CA THR A 30 -8.52 -7.44 -11.82
C THR A 30 -9.87 -7.96 -12.28
N ARG A 31 -10.84 -7.07 -12.54
CA ARG A 31 -12.20 -7.46 -12.90
C ARG A 31 -12.24 -8.30 -14.17
N ASP A 32 -11.56 -7.86 -15.21
CA ASP A 32 -11.58 -8.56 -16.50
C ASP A 32 -10.93 -9.95 -16.38
N TYR A 33 -9.88 -10.04 -15.57
CA TYR A 33 -9.26 -11.32 -15.24
C TYR A 33 -10.20 -12.22 -14.41
N ALA A 34 -10.80 -11.66 -13.35
CA ALA A 34 -11.63 -12.43 -12.43
C ALA A 34 -12.98 -12.83 -13.02
N VAL A 35 -13.60 -11.96 -13.79
CA VAL A 35 -14.99 -12.13 -14.28
C VAL A 35 -15.04 -12.61 -15.72
N ALA A 36 -14.30 -11.97 -16.62
CA ALA A 36 -14.36 -12.29 -18.03
C ALA A 36 -13.56 -13.53 -18.42
N GLN A 37 -12.46 -13.80 -17.71
CA GLN A 37 -11.55 -14.91 -18.01
C GLN A 37 -11.65 -16.08 -17.02
N GLY A 38 -12.60 -16.04 -16.09
CA GLY A 38 -12.80 -17.13 -15.13
C GLY A 38 -11.57 -17.42 -14.25
N LEU A 39 -10.78 -16.41 -13.90
CA LEU A 39 -9.51 -16.50 -13.16
C LEU A 39 -8.39 -17.23 -13.93
N VAL A 40 -8.51 -17.39 -15.23
CA VAL A 40 -7.51 -18.04 -16.07
C VAL A 40 -6.95 -16.99 -17.05
N GLY A 41 -5.65 -16.75 -17.02
CA GLY A 41 -4.99 -15.83 -17.93
C GLY A 41 -3.67 -15.28 -17.38
N PRO A 42 -2.95 -14.48 -18.17
CA PRO A 42 -1.71 -13.86 -17.73
C PRO A 42 -1.99 -12.81 -16.64
N MET A 43 -1.37 -12.98 -15.48
CA MET A 43 -1.30 -11.93 -14.45
C MET A 43 0.00 -11.14 -14.61
N LYS A 44 -0.12 -9.83 -14.37
CA LYS A 44 1.07 -8.96 -14.33
C LYS A 44 1.78 -9.19 -13.00
N ASP A 45 3.04 -9.53 -13.07
CA ASP A 45 3.90 -9.64 -11.89
C ASP A 45 4.46 -8.27 -11.50
N ILE A 46 4.98 -7.53 -12.47
CA ILE A 46 5.43 -6.14 -12.32
C ILE A 46 4.77 -5.29 -13.40
N ASN A 47 4.35 -4.10 -13.06
CA ASN A 47 3.77 -3.15 -14.00
C ASN A 47 4.61 -1.88 -14.14
N GLN A 48 4.37 -1.12 -15.22
CA GLN A 48 5.10 0.11 -15.49
C GLN A 48 4.91 1.16 -14.40
N SER A 49 3.71 1.28 -13.82
CA SER A 49 3.42 2.21 -12.73
C SER A 49 4.29 1.92 -11.49
N GLU A 50 4.54 0.66 -11.21
CA GLU A 50 5.41 0.26 -10.10
C GLU A 50 6.86 0.67 -10.35
N LEU A 51 7.36 0.44 -11.56
CA LEU A 51 8.71 0.85 -11.94
C LEU A 51 8.87 2.37 -11.93
N ASP A 52 7.90 3.11 -12.45
CA ASP A 52 7.90 4.57 -12.44
C ASP A 52 7.92 5.10 -11.00
N LEU A 53 7.13 4.51 -10.11
CA LEU A 53 7.09 4.91 -8.70
C LEU A 53 8.37 4.52 -7.94
N LEU A 54 9.01 3.40 -8.26
CA LEU A 54 10.32 3.09 -7.69
C LEU A 54 11.39 4.11 -8.14
N GLN A 55 11.37 4.51 -9.40
CA GLN A 55 12.24 5.57 -9.91
C GLN A 55 11.92 6.92 -9.27
N ALA A 56 10.63 7.22 -9.05
CA ALA A 56 10.21 8.44 -8.36
C ALA A 56 10.76 8.50 -6.92
N GLU A 57 10.74 7.39 -6.19
CA GLU A 57 11.36 7.33 -4.86
C GLU A 57 12.87 7.56 -4.90
N ALA A 58 13.56 6.96 -5.87
CA ALA A 58 14.98 7.20 -6.05
C ALA A 58 15.27 8.68 -6.35
N ALA A 59 14.46 9.33 -7.19
CA ALA A 59 14.55 10.76 -7.48
C ALA A 59 14.31 11.61 -6.22
N LEU A 60 13.29 11.31 -5.42
CA LEU A 60 13.02 11.99 -4.14
C LEU A 60 14.21 11.87 -3.17
N ARG A 61 14.78 10.67 -3.04
CA ARG A 61 15.92 10.42 -2.16
C ARG A 61 17.21 11.09 -2.63
N SER A 62 17.37 11.30 -3.94
CA SER A 62 18.52 12.01 -4.51
C SER A 62 18.34 13.52 -4.61
N GLY A 63 17.17 14.06 -4.27
CA GLY A 63 16.89 15.48 -4.34
C GLY A 63 16.42 16.00 -5.70
N ASP A 64 16.12 15.12 -6.65
CA ASP A 64 15.59 15.47 -7.98
C ASP A 64 14.07 15.66 -7.92
N ALA A 65 13.66 16.87 -7.56
CA ALA A 65 12.24 17.23 -7.48
C ALA A 65 11.53 17.19 -8.84
N ALA A 66 12.22 17.57 -9.92
CA ALA A 66 11.61 17.63 -11.25
C ALA A 66 11.41 16.22 -11.83
N GLY A 67 12.40 15.35 -11.70
CA GLY A 67 12.31 13.96 -12.09
C GLY A 67 11.24 13.21 -11.30
N ALA A 68 11.20 13.40 -9.98
CA ALA A 68 10.18 12.84 -9.12
C ALA A 68 8.76 13.25 -9.53
N ALA A 69 8.52 14.55 -9.73
CA ALA A 69 7.22 15.06 -10.13
C ALA A 69 6.75 14.47 -11.48
N THR A 70 7.66 14.36 -12.44
CA THR A 70 7.36 13.76 -13.75
C THR A 70 6.89 12.31 -13.62
N LEU A 71 7.61 11.51 -12.87
CA LEU A 71 7.31 10.09 -12.67
C LEU A 71 6.02 9.88 -11.85
N ILE A 72 5.80 10.68 -10.80
CA ILE A 72 4.55 10.67 -10.01
C ILE A 72 3.34 10.97 -10.91
N ASN A 73 3.47 11.90 -11.84
CA ASN A 73 2.37 12.30 -12.71
C ASN A 73 1.94 11.20 -13.71
N ASN A 74 2.77 10.22 -14.00
CA ASN A 74 2.39 9.09 -14.84
C ASN A 74 1.16 8.36 -14.26
N THR A 75 1.10 8.23 -12.93
CA THR A 75 -0.05 7.64 -12.24
C THR A 75 -1.04 8.70 -11.78
N ARG A 76 -0.57 9.76 -11.15
CA ARG A 76 -1.41 10.79 -10.56
C ARG A 76 -2.33 11.47 -11.56
N VAL A 77 -1.79 11.91 -12.68
CA VAL A 77 -2.56 12.55 -13.76
C VAL A 77 -3.11 11.49 -14.71
N GLY A 78 -2.28 10.55 -15.13
CA GLY A 78 -2.63 9.56 -16.14
C GLY A 78 -3.72 8.59 -15.70
N ASN A 79 -3.64 8.07 -14.48
CA ASN A 79 -4.60 7.10 -13.95
C ASN A 79 -5.63 7.73 -13.02
N GLY A 80 -5.18 8.64 -12.15
CA GLY A 80 -5.98 9.20 -11.07
C GLY A 80 -6.78 10.43 -11.46
N ALA A 81 -6.44 11.10 -12.56
CA ALA A 81 -7.01 12.40 -12.97
C ALA A 81 -6.93 13.47 -11.85
N LEU A 82 -5.88 13.40 -11.02
CA LEU A 82 -5.61 14.35 -9.95
C LEU A 82 -4.76 15.52 -10.46
N THR A 83 -4.71 16.59 -9.69
CA THR A 83 -3.85 17.73 -9.97
C THR A 83 -2.38 17.31 -10.04
N ALA A 84 -1.68 17.77 -11.05
CA ALA A 84 -0.29 17.39 -11.28
C ALA A 84 0.61 17.76 -10.09
N ALA A 85 1.55 16.91 -9.78
CA ALA A 85 2.67 17.20 -8.92
C ALA A 85 3.66 18.12 -9.67
N ALA A 86 4.29 19.05 -8.97
CA ALA A 86 5.27 19.98 -9.54
C ALA A 86 6.51 20.07 -8.64
N ALA A 87 7.67 20.37 -9.22
CA ALA A 87 8.89 20.59 -8.43
C ALA A 87 8.72 21.69 -7.36
N GLY A 88 7.84 22.67 -7.63
CA GLY A 88 7.50 23.76 -6.72
C GLY A 88 6.75 23.31 -5.45
N ASP A 89 6.21 22.11 -5.41
CA ASP A 89 5.59 21.56 -4.20
C ASP A 89 6.62 21.27 -3.09
N GLY A 90 7.89 21.24 -3.46
CA GLY A 90 8.98 20.85 -2.57
C GLY A 90 9.05 19.33 -2.34
N ILE A 91 10.26 18.84 -2.11
CA ILE A 91 10.48 17.41 -1.89
C ILE A 91 9.77 16.92 -0.63
N GLY A 92 9.84 17.70 0.45
CA GLY A 92 9.32 17.30 1.76
C GLY A 92 10.18 16.24 2.45
N SER A 93 9.54 15.42 3.26
CA SER A 93 10.18 14.38 4.06
C SER A 93 9.52 13.02 3.86
N VAL A 94 10.30 11.96 4.01
CA VAL A 94 9.78 10.59 4.05
C VAL A 94 8.75 10.40 5.19
N SER A 95 8.74 11.23 6.20
CA SER A 95 7.75 11.23 7.29
C SER A 95 6.43 11.92 6.94
N ASP A 96 6.34 12.62 5.81
CA ASP A 96 5.10 13.27 5.42
C ASP A 96 4.00 12.24 5.18
N ALA A 97 2.81 12.53 5.68
CA ALA A 97 1.66 11.65 5.47
C ALA A 97 1.22 11.63 4.00
N ALA A 98 0.78 10.48 3.52
CA ALA A 98 0.23 10.34 2.16
C ALA A 98 -0.94 11.31 1.93
N ASN A 99 -0.92 12.06 0.82
CA ASN A 99 -1.92 13.05 0.50
C ASN A 99 -2.39 12.96 -0.96
N ALA A 100 -3.70 12.73 -1.14
CA ALA A 100 -4.36 12.72 -2.44
C ALA A 100 -4.66 14.12 -2.99
N LEU A 101 -4.87 15.07 -2.08
CA LEU A 101 -5.40 16.39 -2.41
C LEU A 101 -4.32 17.33 -2.95
N ASP A 102 -4.77 18.49 -3.43
CA ASP A 102 -3.91 19.59 -3.79
C ASP A 102 -3.14 20.08 -2.56
N GLY A 103 -1.89 20.44 -2.77
CA GLY A 103 -0.98 20.75 -1.67
C GLY A 103 -0.23 19.53 -1.16
N GLY A 104 0.62 19.73 -0.19
CA GLY A 104 1.55 18.72 0.31
C GLY A 104 2.79 18.55 -0.57
N SER A 105 3.80 17.94 0.01
CA SER A 105 5.09 17.70 -0.62
C SER A 105 5.04 16.61 -1.69
N LEU A 106 6.10 16.49 -2.46
CA LEU A 106 6.27 15.40 -3.42
C LEU A 106 6.29 14.03 -2.72
N TRP A 107 6.87 13.91 -1.51
CA TRP A 107 6.81 12.69 -0.73
C TRP A 107 5.37 12.30 -0.37
N ALA A 108 4.54 13.26 0.05
CA ALA A 108 3.15 13.01 0.39
C ALA A 108 2.33 12.52 -0.82
N LYS A 109 2.52 13.14 -1.97
CA LYS A 109 1.89 12.76 -3.25
C LYS A 109 2.38 11.40 -3.74
N TYR A 110 3.69 11.16 -3.69
CA TYR A 110 4.30 9.89 -4.04
C TYR A 110 3.73 8.72 -3.22
N LYS A 111 3.70 8.87 -1.89
CA LYS A 111 3.16 7.83 -1.00
C LYS A 111 1.72 7.49 -1.32
N TYR A 112 0.90 8.51 -1.60
CA TYR A 112 -0.48 8.28 -2.01
C TYR A 112 -0.55 7.44 -3.29
N GLU A 113 0.18 7.82 -4.33
CA GLU A 113 0.22 7.08 -5.59
C GLU A 113 0.73 5.65 -5.39
N LYS A 114 1.79 5.48 -4.61
CA LYS A 114 2.37 4.15 -4.34
C LYS A 114 1.39 3.24 -3.61
N ILE A 115 0.64 3.76 -2.64
CA ILE A 115 -0.39 3.00 -1.90
C ILE A 115 -1.52 2.58 -2.85
N ILE A 116 -2.01 3.48 -3.69
CA ILE A 116 -3.13 3.20 -4.59
C ILE A 116 -2.70 2.26 -5.72
N GLU A 117 -1.56 2.52 -6.36
CA GLU A 117 -1.07 1.72 -7.47
C GLU A 117 -0.58 0.34 -7.02
N GLY A 118 0.01 0.24 -5.83
CA GLY A 118 0.45 -1.02 -5.24
C GLY A 118 -0.66 -1.85 -4.60
N CYS A 119 -1.89 -1.30 -4.49
CA CYS A 119 -3.02 -2.01 -3.90
C CYS A 119 -3.34 -3.29 -4.67
N LEU A 120 -3.30 -4.44 -3.97
CA LEU A 120 -3.55 -5.77 -4.53
C LEU A 120 -2.62 -6.21 -5.68
N GLN A 121 -1.50 -5.51 -5.89
CA GLN A 121 -0.48 -5.96 -6.86
C GLN A 121 0.44 -7.02 -6.22
N HIS A 122 0.99 -6.67 -5.06
CA HIS A 122 1.78 -7.59 -4.26
C HIS A 122 1.26 -7.62 -2.82
N PRO A 123 1.15 -8.79 -2.19
CA PRO A 123 0.57 -8.92 -0.85
C PRO A 123 1.34 -8.16 0.23
N TYR A 124 2.61 -7.86 -0.01
CA TYR A 124 3.48 -7.23 0.99
C TYR A 124 3.83 -5.77 0.71
N THR A 125 3.51 -5.21 -0.46
CA THR A 125 3.93 -3.86 -0.87
C THR A 125 3.54 -2.81 0.18
N GLY A 126 2.28 -2.79 0.59
CA GLY A 126 1.81 -1.82 1.59
C GLY A 126 2.53 -1.92 2.95
N TYR A 127 2.92 -3.11 3.38
CA TYR A 127 3.66 -3.31 4.63
C TYR A 127 5.13 -2.94 4.49
N THR A 128 5.80 -3.43 3.44
CA THR A 128 7.24 -3.21 3.21
C THR A 128 7.55 -1.74 2.95
N ASP A 129 6.73 -1.09 2.15
CA ASP A 129 6.87 0.34 1.86
C ASP A 129 6.68 1.17 3.14
N ARG A 130 5.60 0.95 3.88
CA ARG A 130 5.36 1.66 5.16
C ARG A 130 6.45 1.40 6.19
N ARG A 131 7.00 0.18 6.22
CA ARG A 131 8.15 -0.13 7.07
C ARG A 131 9.38 0.68 6.66
N GLY A 132 9.66 0.76 5.36
CA GLY A 132 10.78 1.51 4.80
C GLY A 132 10.66 3.03 5.00
N TRP A 133 9.43 3.55 5.09
CA TRP A 133 9.15 4.97 5.35
C TRP A 133 9.03 5.33 6.84
N GLY A 134 8.96 4.33 7.72
CA GLY A 134 8.69 4.54 9.13
C GLY A 134 7.21 4.84 9.46
N ASP A 135 6.29 4.51 8.55
CA ASP A 135 4.86 4.83 8.63
C ASP A 135 4.00 3.68 9.18
N LEU A 136 4.62 2.62 9.70
CA LEU A 136 3.85 1.54 10.28
C LEU A 136 3.05 2.04 11.48
N VAL A 137 1.78 1.66 11.52
CA VAL A 137 0.91 1.97 12.64
C VAL A 137 1.48 1.30 13.90
N ARG A 138 1.46 2.03 15.02
CA ARG A 138 1.89 1.50 16.33
C ARG A 138 1.22 0.15 16.61
N GLY A 139 2.01 -0.82 17.05
CA GLY A 139 1.54 -2.19 17.28
C GLY A 139 1.59 -3.11 16.05
N THR A 140 1.90 -2.59 14.85
CA THR A 140 2.12 -3.44 13.68
C THR A 140 3.41 -4.25 13.86
N PRO A 141 3.39 -5.58 13.68
CA PRO A 141 4.58 -6.40 13.78
C PRO A 141 5.68 -5.94 12.80
N THR A 142 6.90 -5.81 13.26
CA THR A 142 8.06 -5.42 12.44
C THR A 142 8.89 -6.60 11.97
N MET A 143 8.60 -7.78 12.49
CA MET A 143 9.20 -9.06 12.10
C MET A 143 8.15 -10.16 12.19
N LEU A 144 8.34 -11.26 11.50
CA LEU A 144 7.46 -12.43 11.61
C LEU A 144 7.73 -13.13 12.94
N ALA A 145 6.66 -13.34 13.71
CA ALA A 145 6.73 -14.14 14.94
C ALA A 145 6.94 -15.61 14.61
N ILE A 146 7.74 -16.32 15.40
CA ILE A 146 7.81 -17.77 15.33
C ILE A 146 6.47 -18.31 15.86
N PRO A 147 5.80 -19.23 15.12
CA PRO A 147 4.54 -19.81 15.58
C PRO A 147 4.69 -20.44 16.97
N GLY A 148 3.72 -20.20 17.86
CA GLY A 148 3.77 -20.74 19.23
C GLY A 148 3.89 -22.26 19.28
N LYS A 149 3.33 -22.98 18.31
CA LYS A 149 3.50 -24.43 18.18
C LYS A 149 4.95 -24.86 17.95
N GLU A 150 5.73 -24.12 17.23
CA GLU A 150 7.17 -24.38 17.07
C GLU A 150 7.92 -24.16 18.38
N LEU A 151 7.57 -23.08 19.10
CA LEU A 151 8.17 -22.81 20.40
C LEU A 151 7.81 -23.89 21.43
N GLU A 152 6.57 -24.39 21.45
CA GLU A 152 6.15 -25.51 22.29
C GLU A 152 6.97 -26.79 22.01
N ILE A 153 7.18 -27.12 20.73
CA ILE A 153 7.98 -28.29 20.34
C ILE A 153 9.44 -28.15 20.76
N LEU A 154 9.98 -26.94 20.66
CA LEU A 154 11.35 -26.63 21.03
C LEU A 154 11.54 -26.39 22.54
N LEU A 155 10.46 -26.49 23.34
CA LEU A 155 10.43 -26.20 24.77
C LEU A 155 10.95 -24.77 25.09
N MET A 156 10.67 -23.82 24.20
CA MET A 156 11.00 -22.42 24.36
C MET A 156 9.81 -21.64 24.91
N GLU A 157 10.10 -20.58 25.65
CA GLU A 157 9.04 -19.68 26.10
C GLU A 157 8.36 -18.96 24.93
N ASN A 158 7.04 -18.82 25.00
CA ASN A 158 6.30 -17.97 24.10
C ASN A 158 6.70 -16.52 24.37
N TYR A 159 6.82 -15.74 23.31
CA TYR A 159 7.10 -14.31 23.42
C TYR A 159 5.99 -13.49 22.80
N THR A 160 5.72 -12.34 23.38
CA THR A 160 4.82 -11.35 22.79
C THR A 160 5.54 -10.60 21.68
N PHE A 161 4.85 -10.51 20.56
CA PHE A 161 5.33 -9.79 19.42
C PHE A 161 4.95 -8.31 19.57
N GLY A 162 5.86 -7.48 20.05
CA GLY A 162 5.54 -6.15 20.49
C GLY A 162 5.19 -5.12 19.41
N GLY A 163 5.45 -5.37 18.13
CA GLY A 163 5.21 -4.41 17.06
C GLY A 163 6.12 -3.16 17.12
N VAL A 164 5.72 -2.11 16.42
CA VAL A 164 6.42 -0.82 16.43
C VAL A 164 6.44 -0.26 17.86
N ASP A 165 7.58 0.23 18.29
CA ASP A 165 7.88 0.78 19.63
C ASP A 165 7.87 -0.23 20.79
N ASN A 166 7.66 -1.51 20.53
CA ASN A 166 7.62 -2.52 21.60
C ASN A 166 8.20 -3.87 21.13
N ILE A 167 9.32 -3.81 20.44
CA ILE A 167 9.97 -5.00 19.84
C ILE A 167 10.63 -5.83 20.95
N GLY A 168 10.27 -7.11 21.02
CA GLY A 168 11.00 -8.07 21.84
C GLY A 168 10.70 -8.03 23.34
N THR A 169 9.56 -7.52 23.75
CA THR A 169 9.12 -7.67 25.14
C THR A 169 8.64 -9.11 25.36
N PRO A 170 9.26 -9.89 26.25
CA PRO A 170 8.74 -11.19 26.64
C PRO A 170 7.33 -11.06 27.21
N GLY A 171 6.46 -12.04 26.90
CA GLY A 171 5.10 -12.10 27.42
C GLY A 171 5.06 -12.49 28.88
#